data_e0a793b7323eef9ee993f99cb6fc0b39
#
_entry.id   e0a793b7323eef9ee993f99cb6fc0b39
#
_cell.length_a   1.000
_cell.length_b   1.000
_cell.length_c   1.000
_cell.angle_alpha   90.00
_cell.angle_beta   90.00
_cell.angle_gamma   90.00
#
_symmetry.space_group_name_H-M   'P 1'
#
loop_
_entity.id
_entity.type
_entity.pdbx_description
1 polymer ?
#
loop_
_entity_poly.entity_id
_entity_poly.type
_entity_poly.pdbx_seq_one_letter_code
_entity_poly.pdbx_strand_id
1 'polypeptide(L)'
;MPFDPERYAAGLRRENEREAAAIREAARRARAEAHKLAAEIGAADAGVRAVYLFGSLASGEPRHLDFDIDLALDGGDVYVAEEVAESSPFEVDVVSLARLPEETRTRIRESGEVLFTRGGRSRAHGQKTGRV
;
A
#
# COMPACT_ATOMS: atom_id res chain seq x y z
N MET A 1 -18.71 44.75 0.66
CA MET A 1 -17.93 44.25 1.80
C MET A 1 -16.46 44.35 1.51
N PRO A 2 -15.71 44.94 2.42
CA PRO A 2 -14.26 44.95 2.21
C PRO A 2 -13.69 43.54 2.33
N PHE A 3 -12.67 43.29 1.58
CA PHE A 3 -11.95 42.02 1.64
C PHE A 3 -11.15 41.95 2.94
N ASP A 4 -11.22 40.80 3.63
CA ASP A 4 -10.51 40.57 4.88
C ASP A 4 -9.50 39.44 4.65
N PRO A 5 -8.21 39.77 4.48
CA PRO A 5 -7.19 38.77 4.21
C PRO A 5 -7.07 37.70 5.31
N GLU A 6 -7.22 38.10 6.59
CA GLU A 6 -7.11 37.13 7.69
C GLU A 6 -8.22 36.11 7.68
N ARG A 7 -9.44 36.59 7.41
CA ARG A 7 -10.60 35.71 7.34
C ARG A 7 -10.50 34.78 6.15
N TYR A 8 -10.01 35.28 5.02
CA TYR A 8 -9.78 34.50 3.82
C TYR A 8 -8.73 33.42 4.08
N ALA A 9 -7.60 33.79 4.69
CA ALA A 9 -6.53 32.86 5.02
C ALA A 9 -7.00 31.78 6.00
N ALA A 10 -7.81 32.16 6.97
CA ALA A 10 -8.36 31.20 7.94
C ALA A 10 -9.28 30.19 7.22
N GLY A 11 -10.06 30.66 6.24
CA GLY A 11 -10.89 29.78 5.44
C GLY A 11 -10.09 28.76 4.65
N LEU A 12 -9.01 29.25 4.02
CA LEU A 12 -8.11 28.36 3.27
C LEU A 12 -7.47 27.30 4.15
N ARG A 13 -7.04 27.69 5.36
CA ARG A 13 -6.44 26.75 6.29
C ARG A 13 -7.45 25.65 6.69
N ARG A 14 -8.70 26.03 6.94
CA ARG A 14 -9.74 25.07 7.30
C ARG A 14 -10.01 24.09 6.16
N GLU A 15 -10.04 24.60 4.93
CA GLU A 15 -10.23 23.74 3.76
C GLU A 15 -9.07 22.78 3.59
N ASN A 16 -7.85 23.28 3.74
CA ASN A 16 -6.65 22.44 3.62
C ASN A 16 -6.62 21.36 4.69
N GLU A 17 -7.04 21.69 5.90
CA GLU A 17 -7.08 20.72 7.00
C GLU A 17 -8.13 19.65 6.74
N ARG A 18 -9.30 20.02 6.20
CA ARG A 18 -10.32 19.04 5.86
C ARG A 18 -9.87 18.12 4.73
N GLU A 19 -9.19 18.69 3.74
CA GLU A 19 -8.65 17.90 2.64
C GLU A 19 -7.59 16.93 3.14
N ALA A 20 -6.67 17.40 3.98
CA ALA A 20 -5.63 16.55 4.54
C ALA A 20 -6.23 15.42 5.39
N ALA A 21 -7.28 15.72 6.16
CA ALA A 21 -7.94 14.71 6.96
C ALA A 21 -8.64 13.68 6.09
N ALA A 22 -9.25 14.11 4.98
CA ALA A 22 -9.90 13.20 4.04
C ALA A 22 -8.89 12.28 3.38
N ILE A 23 -7.71 12.81 3.02
CA ILE A 23 -6.64 12.01 2.42
C ILE A 23 -6.13 10.97 3.42
N ARG A 24 -5.92 11.38 4.68
CA ARG A 24 -5.46 10.44 5.71
C ARG A 24 -6.46 9.31 5.93
N GLU A 25 -7.74 9.64 5.96
CA GLU A 25 -8.77 8.63 6.16
C GLU A 25 -8.87 7.69 4.97
N ALA A 26 -8.78 8.22 3.75
CA ALA A 26 -8.78 7.39 2.55
C ALA A 26 -7.55 6.48 2.51
N ALA A 27 -6.39 7.01 2.90
CA ALA A 27 -5.15 6.23 2.93
C ALA A 27 -5.26 5.10 3.97
N ARG A 28 -5.87 5.38 5.11
CA ARG A 28 -6.07 4.35 6.14
C ARG A 28 -6.94 3.21 5.62
N ARG A 29 -8.02 3.57 4.93
CA ARG A 29 -8.91 2.55 4.34
C ARG A 29 -8.21 1.76 3.23
N ALA A 30 -7.40 2.45 2.43
CA ALA A 30 -6.67 1.79 1.35
C ALA A 30 -5.62 0.83 1.92
N ARG A 31 -4.95 1.20 3.02
CA ARG A 31 -3.99 0.29 3.66
C ARG A 31 -4.68 -0.94 4.22
N ALA A 32 -5.84 -0.77 4.83
CA ALA A 32 -6.61 -1.91 5.33
C ALA A 32 -7.03 -2.82 4.17
N GLU A 33 -7.44 -2.23 3.06
CA GLU A 33 -7.79 -2.99 1.87
C GLU A 33 -6.57 -3.72 1.31
N ALA A 34 -5.41 -3.07 1.31
CA ALA A 34 -4.17 -3.68 0.82
C ALA A 34 -3.82 -4.93 1.66
N HIS A 35 -3.95 -4.84 2.97
CA HIS A 35 -3.71 -6.01 3.84
C HIS A 35 -4.68 -7.14 3.53
N LYS A 36 -5.95 -6.79 3.36
CA LYS A 36 -6.98 -7.79 3.02
C LYS A 36 -6.67 -8.46 1.68
N LEU A 37 -6.34 -7.66 0.67
CA LEU A 37 -6.00 -8.20 -0.65
C LEU A 37 -4.77 -9.09 -0.61
N ALA A 38 -3.76 -8.69 0.15
CA ALA A 38 -2.54 -9.48 0.26
C ALA A 38 -2.82 -10.86 0.86
N ALA A 39 -3.66 -10.90 1.88
CA ALA A 39 -4.05 -12.17 2.49
C ALA A 39 -4.84 -13.04 1.51
N GLU A 40 -5.75 -12.43 0.76
CA GLU A 40 -6.54 -13.15 -0.24
C GLU A 40 -5.67 -13.67 -1.38
N ILE A 41 -4.69 -12.87 -1.81
CA ILE A 41 -3.75 -13.28 -2.85
C ILE A 41 -2.94 -14.48 -2.37
N GLY A 42 -2.43 -14.40 -1.14
CA GLY A 42 -1.67 -15.51 -0.57
C GLY A 42 -2.48 -16.78 -0.45
N ALA A 43 -3.76 -16.64 -0.13
CA ALA A 43 -4.66 -17.79 -0.03
C ALA A 43 -4.99 -18.38 -1.40
N ALA A 44 -5.10 -17.52 -2.41
CA ALA A 44 -5.48 -17.96 -3.76
C ALA A 44 -4.32 -18.58 -4.53
N ASP A 45 -3.09 -18.26 -4.18
CA ASP A 45 -1.91 -18.68 -4.95
C ASP A 45 -0.80 -19.12 -4.00
N ALA A 46 -0.62 -20.42 -3.89
CA ALA A 46 0.40 -21.00 -3.01
C ALA A 46 1.83 -20.65 -3.43
N GLY A 47 2.03 -20.20 -4.66
CA GLY A 47 3.34 -19.81 -5.15
C GLY A 47 3.79 -18.43 -4.67
N VAL A 48 2.88 -17.64 -4.09
CA VAL A 48 3.24 -16.31 -3.59
C VAL A 48 3.98 -16.47 -2.26
N ARG A 49 5.21 -15.97 -2.20
CA ARG A 49 6.01 -16.02 -0.98
C ARG A 49 5.83 -14.78 -0.13
N ALA A 50 5.62 -13.64 -0.78
CA ALA A 50 5.44 -12.38 -0.06
C ALA A 50 4.69 -11.39 -0.94
N VAL A 51 3.99 -10.46 -0.31
CA VAL A 51 3.34 -9.33 -0.98
C VAL A 51 3.81 -8.06 -0.29
N TYR A 52 4.29 -7.12 -1.08
CA TYR A 52 4.77 -5.83 -0.59
C TYR A 52 3.87 -4.71 -1.07
N LEU A 53 3.62 -3.75 -0.20
CA LEU A 53 3.00 -2.49 -0.58
C LEU A 53 4.11 -1.50 -0.89
N PHE A 54 4.03 -0.82 -2.03
CA PHE A 54 5.02 0.18 -2.37
C PHE A 54 4.30 1.39 -2.97
N GLY A 55 5.07 2.36 -3.47
CA GLY A 55 4.48 3.56 -4.06
C GLY A 55 4.05 4.57 -3.02
N SER A 56 3.15 5.46 -3.39
CA SER A 56 2.79 6.61 -2.56
C SER A 56 2.15 6.21 -1.24
N LEU A 57 1.39 5.12 -1.23
CA LEU A 57 0.71 4.68 -0.02
C LEU A 57 1.68 4.13 1.01
N ALA A 58 2.77 3.51 0.54
CA ALA A 58 3.79 2.94 1.43
C ALA A 58 4.76 3.98 1.95
N SER A 59 5.04 5.01 1.16
CA SER A 59 6.09 5.97 1.47
C SER A 59 5.61 7.13 2.36
N GLY A 60 4.45 7.00 2.95
CA GLY A 60 3.89 8.03 3.80
C GLY A 60 2.48 8.34 3.37
N GLU A 61 2.02 9.54 3.66
CA GLU A 61 0.67 9.93 3.25
C GLU A 61 0.69 10.44 1.82
N PRO A 62 -0.22 9.96 0.97
CA PRO A 62 -0.34 10.51 -0.37
C PRO A 62 -0.77 11.98 -0.30
N ARG A 63 -0.47 12.72 -1.34
CA ARG A 63 -0.79 14.16 -1.40
C ARG A 63 -2.18 14.43 -1.93
N HIS A 64 -2.77 13.44 -2.60
CA HIS A 64 -4.07 13.60 -3.27
C HIS A 64 -4.93 12.40 -2.99
N LEU A 65 -6.23 12.53 -3.23
CA LEU A 65 -7.16 11.44 -3.04
C LEU A 65 -7.09 10.38 -4.15
N ASP A 66 -6.51 10.73 -5.30
CA ASP A 66 -6.42 9.82 -6.43
C ASP A 66 -5.10 9.03 -6.40
N PHE A 67 -4.94 8.21 -5.41
CA PHE A 67 -3.78 7.32 -5.30
C PHE A 67 -4.19 5.88 -5.57
N ASP A 68 -3.21 5.07 -5.98
CA ASP A 68 -3.42 3.66 -6.25
C ASP A 68 -2.82 2.81 -5.12
N ILE A 69 -3.31 1.57 -5.02
CA ILE A 69 -2.66 0.57 -4.19
C ILE A 69 -1.67 -0.17 -5.09
N ASP A 70 -0.40 -0.06 -4.79
CA ASP A 70 0.67 -0.69 -5.58
C ASP A 70 1.21 -1.91 -4.84
N LEU A 71 1.02 -3.09 -5.41
CA LEU A 71 1.45 -4.35 -4.80
C LEU A 71 2.51 -5.02 -5.66
N ALA A 72 3.56 -5.51 -5.01
CA ALA A 72 4.59 -6.29 -5.67
C ALA A 72 4.58 -7.70 -5.09
N LEU A 73 4.54 -8.69 -5.98
CA LEU A 73 4.52 -10.10 -5.59
C LEU A 73 5.91 -10.70 -5.68
N ASP A 74 6.33 -11.35 -4.61
CA ASP A 74 7.48 -12.22 -4.63
C ASP A 74 6.96 -13.63 -4.87
N GLY A 75 7.10 -14.10 -6.11
CA GLY A 75 6.59 -15.40 -6.52
C GLY A 75 5.13 -15.35 -6.91
N GLY A 76 4.64 -16.47 -7.40
CA GLY A 76 3.24 -16.59 -7.79
C GLY A 76 2.95 -16.01 -9.15
N ASP A 77 1.66 -15.86 -9.43
CA ASP A 77 1.12 -15.47 -10.72
C ASP A 77 0.40 -14.14 -10.60
N VAL A 78 0.92 -13.13 -11.27
CA VAL A 78 0.33 -11.78 -11.26
C VAL A 78 -1.13 -11.80 -11.71
N TYR A 79 -1.47 -12.66 -12.65
CA TYR A 79 -2.85 -12.71 -13.15
C TYR A 79 -3.84 -13.19 -12.09
N VAL A 80 -3.42 -14.12 -11.23
CA VAL A 80 -4.26 -14.56 -10.11
C VAL A 80 -4.46 -13.39 -9.14
N ALA A 81 -3.40 -12.67 -8.85
CA ALA A 81 -3.49 -11.51 -7.95
C ALA A 81 -4.37 -10.42 -8.54
N GLU A 82 -4.25 -10.16 -9.83
CA GLU A 82 -5.10 -9.17 -10.50
C GLU A 82 -6.56 -9.55 -10.43
N GLU A 83 -6.85 -10.84 -10.59
CA GLU A 83 -8.21 -11.33 -10.48
C GLU A 83 -8.78 -11.11 -9.08
N VAL A 84 -7.99 -11.40 -8.06
CA VAL A 84 -8.39 -11.14 -6.68
C VAL A 84 -8.67 -9.65 -6.48
N ALA A 85 -7.83 -8.80 -7.07
CA ALA A 85 -7.93 -7.36 -6.88
C ALA A 85 -9.10 -6.72 -7.63
N GLU A 86 -9.67 -7.42 -8.60
CA GLU A 86 -10.77 -6.87 -9.41
C GLU A 86 -11.99 -6.47 -8.60
N SER A 87 -12.23 -7.14 -7.48
CA SER A 87 -13.38 -6.85 -6.65
C SER A 87 -13.15 -5.68 -5.70
N SER A 88 -11.94 -5.15 -5.67
CA SER A 88 -11.62 -4.05 -4.78
C SER A 88 -12.24 -2.74 -5.27
N PRO A 89 -12.74 -1.90 -4.35
CA PRO A 89 -13.22 -0.58 -4.73
C PRO A 89 -12.08 0.40 -5.04
N PHE A 90 -10.82 0.00 -4.83
CA PHE A 90 -9.66 0.84 -5.11
C PHE A 90 -9.00 0.43 -6.41
N GLU A 91 -8.28 1.37 -7.03
CA GLU A 91 -7.40 1.03 -8.15
C GLU A 91 -6.20 0.30 -7.59
N VAL A 92 -5.94 -0.90 -8.09
CA VAL A 92 -4.87 -1.75 -7.60
C VAL A 92 -3.96 -2.14 -8.76
N ASP A 93 -2.69 -1.80 -8.64
CA ASP A 93 -1.68 -2.23 -9.60
C ASP A 93 -0.87 -3.38 -8.99
N VAL A 94 -0.74 -4.47 -9.72
CA VAL A 94 0.02 -5.62 -9.25
C VAL A 94 1.18 -5.86 -10.20
N VAL A 95 2.38 -5.95 -9.65
CA VAL A 95 3.57 -6.24 -10.45
C VAL A 95 4.31 -7.44 -9.87
N SER A 96 5.07 -8.13 -10.72
CA SER A 96 5.96 -9.20 -10.28
C SER A 96 7.28 -8.58 -9.85
N LEU A 97 7.68 -8.83 -8.62
CA LEU A 97 8.95 -8.30 -8.11
C LEU A 97 10.11 -8.79 -8.97
N ALA A 98 10.06 -10.04 -9.42
CA ALA A 98 11.12 -10.64 -10.24
C ALA A 98 11.32 -9.93 -11.59
N ARG A 99 10.30 -9.25 -12.09
CA ARG A 99 10.36 -8.58 -13.38
C ARG A 99 10.86 -7.15 -13.30
N LEU A 100 11.00 -6.62 -12.09
CA LEU A 100 11.47 -5.25 -11.90
C LEU A 100 12.99 -5.20 -11.95
N PRO A 101 13.56 -4.04 -12.31
CA PRO A 101 15.00 -3.87 -12.25
C PRO A 101 15.50 -4.10 -10.82
N GLU A 102 16.74 -4.53 -10.71
CA GLU A 102 17.32 -4.87 -9.42
C GLU A 102 17.27 -3.73 -8.41
N GLU A 103 17.54 -2.51 -8.86
CA GLU A 103 17.45 -1.33 -8.01
C GLU A 103 16.07 -1.15 -7.42
N THR A 104 15.05 -1.34 -8.25
CA THR A 104 13.66 -1.18 -7.81
C THR A 104 13.28 -2.28 -6.84
N ARG A 105 13.72 -3.53 -7.13
CA ARG A 105 13.45 -4.64 -6.21
C ARG A 105 14.05 -4.38 -4.85
N THR A 106 15.30 -3.92 -4.82
CA THR A 106 15.98 -3.61 -3.57
C THR A 106 15.25 -2.52 -2.80
N ARG A 107 14.84 -1.47 -3.50
CA ARG A 107 14.12 -0.38 -2.86
C ARG A 107 12.81 -0.84 -2.26
N ILE A 108 12.07 -1.69 -2.97
CA ILE A 108 10.79 -2.20 -2.46
C ILE A 108 11.02 -3.06 -1.22
N ARG A 109 12.04 -3.92 -1.25
CA ARG A 109 12.31 -4.77 -0.10
C ARG A 109 12.78 -3.99 1.11
N GLU A 110 13.48 -2.89 0.90
CA GLU A 110 14.03 -2.09 2.01
C GLU A 110 13.04 -1.06 2.55
N SER A 111 12.28 -0.43 1.68
CA SER A 111 11.40 0.66 2.11
C SER A 111 9.93 0.39 1.87
N GLY A 112 9.56 -0.67 1.18
CA GLY A 112 8.17 -1.06 1.06
C GLY A 112 7.67 -1.71 2.34
N GLU A 113 6.38 -1.85 2.43
CA GLU A 113 5.76 -2.48 3.59
C GLU A 113 5.39 -3.92 3.25
N VAL A 114 5.80 -4.87 4.09
CA VAL A 114 5.46 -6.28 3.89
C VAL A 114 4.05 -6.50 4.39
N LEU A 115 3.16 -6.94 3.50
CA LEU A 115 1.77 -7.18 3.84
C LEU A 115 1.47 -8.65 4.10
N PHE A 116 2.24 -9.52 3.48
CA PHE A 116 2.02 -10.97 3.58
C PHE A 116 3.34 -11.68 3.37
N THR A 117 3.60 -12.69 4.19
CA THR A 117 4.72 -13.61 3.98
C THR A 117 4.23 -15.03 4.23
N ARG A 118 4.79 -15.95 3.45
CA ARG A 118 4.52 -17.36 3.62
C ARG A 118 5.71 -18.02 4.30
N GLY A 119 5.47 -19.05 5.02
CA GLY A 119 6.50 -19.73 5.75
C GLY A 119 6.65 -19.15 7.12
N GLY A 120 5.86 -18.28 7.40
CA GLY A 120 5.49 -17.86 8.64
C GLY A 120 6.48 -17.36 9.55
N ARG A 121 7.27 -17.04 9.57
CA ARG A 121 7.88 -16.64 10.67
C ARG A 121 8.22 -15.30 10.61
N SER A 122 8.02 -14.84 10.67
CA SER A 122 8.19 -13.73 10.50
C SER A 122 9.08 -13.01 11.01
N ARG A 123 9.53 -13.16 10.76
CA ARG A 123 10.10 -12.64 11.00
C ARG A 123 10.11 -11.75 11.47
N ALA A 124 10.11 -11.81 11.70
CA ALA A 124 10.14 -11.15 12.20
C ALA A 124 10.36 -10.95 12.75
N HIS A 125 10.46 -11.41 12.81
CA HIS A 125 10.59 -11.43 13.41
C HIS A 125 10.99 -11.57 13.69
N GLY A 126 11.21 -11.82 13.85
CA GLY A 126 11.83 -12.11 14.13
C GLY A 126 12.03 -12.69 14.28
N GLN A 127 12.39 -13.24 14.34
CA GLN A 127 12.61 -13.90 14.62
C GLN A 127 12.72 -14.46 14.91
N LYS A 128 12.94 -14.75 15.03
CA LYS A 128 13.12 -15.47 15.32
C LYS A 128 13.00 -16.03 15.70
N THR A 129 12.94 -16.48 15.77
CA THR A 129 12.78 -17.14 16.12
C THR A 129 12.77 -17.78 16.13
N GLY A 130 12.78 -18.15 16.13
CA GLY A 130 12.84 -18.67 16.07
C GLY A 130 12.74 -19.53 16.02
N ARG A 131 12.83 -19.95 16.06
CA ARG A 131 12.78 -20.67 15.94
C ARG A 131 12.56 -21.25 15.89
N VAL A 132 12.49 -21.46 15.84
CA VAL A 132 12.35 -21.83 15.74
C VAL A 132 12.46 -21.96 15.70
#